data_aaa1e3a879ed7727261570e5c7b4ca73
#
_entry.id   aaa1e3a879ed7727261570e5c7b4ca73
#
_cell.length_a   1.000
_cell.length_b   1.000
_cell.length_c   1.000
_cell.angle_alpha   90.00
_cell.angle_beta   90.00
_cell.angle_gamma   90.00
#
_symmetry.space_group_name_H-M   'P 1'
#
loop_
_entity.id
_entity.type
_entity.pdbx_description
1 polymer ?
#
loop_
_entity_poly.entity_id
_entity_poly.type
_entity_poly.pdbx_seq_one_letter_code
_entity_poly.pdbx_strand_id
1 'polypeptide(L)'
;VDLLEQAAQLLQHQVDERLQGVGKSQVAADLAAIYLMDHKPDRALVALAGSRQPNISATLQADRRILEARALLDLGRLDAATEMVERDRSEDAQRVRAEAAWRARDWQRAAVELRTVLAARNRSQPLDEHGRQIVLRAGVALTLAGDDAGVRTLYREYAGDMANTPEADAFEIVAAGITADGAAIRDVARAVARTDLLGRFLDRVRSRMTDQAAQTAAAAPSVPGPTAPAAPP
;
A
#
# COMPACT_ATOMS: atom_id res chain seq x y z
N VAL A 1 18.62 16.79 1.22
CA VAL A 1 18.31 16.48 -0.19
C VAL A 1 17.27 15.39 -0.18
N ASP A 2 16.13 15.64 -0.81
CA ASP A 2 15.02 14.71 -0.84
C ASP A 2 15.32 13.61 -1.88
N LEU A 3 15.65 12.40 -1.40
CA LEU A 3 15.96 11.25 -2.25
C LEU A 3 14.77 10.85 -3.14
N LEU A 4 13.53 11.04 -2.66
CA LEU A 4 12.35 10.72 -3.45
C LEU A 4 12.21 11.69 -4.63
N GLU A 5 12.47 12.97 -4.42
CA GLU A 5 12.42 13.96 -5.50
C GLU A 5 13.49 13.70 -6.57
N GLN A 6 14.71 13.36 -6.17
CA GLN A 6 15.78 13.01 -7.12
C GLN A 6 15.43 11.74 -7.92
N ALA A 7 14.93 10.71 -7.24
CA ALA A 7 14.48 9.49 -7.91
C ALA A 7 13.33 9.78 -8.88
N ALA A 8 12.37 10.62 -8.49
CA ALA A 8 11.26 11.01 -9.36
C ALA A 8 11.75 11.77 -10.58
N GLN A 9 12.69 12.72 -10.44
CA GLN A 9 13.25 13.47 -11.57
C GLN A 9 13.98 12.56 -12.56
N LEU A 10 14.77 11.60 -12.07
CA LEU A 10 15.47 10.63 -12.89
C LEU A 10 14.49 9.76 -13.71
N LEU A 11 13.48 9.18 -13.05
CA LEU A 11 12.48 8.36 -13.74
C LEU A 11 11.59 9.18 -14.66
N GLN A 12 11.24 10.41 -14.29
CA GLN A 12 10.48 11.31 -15.16
C GLN A 12 11.23 11.58 -16.46
N HIS A 13 12.53 11.89 -16.37
CA HIS A 13 13.36 12.07 -17.57
C HIS A 13 13.41 10.82 -18.46
N GLN A 14 13.49 9.63 -17.86
CA GLN A 14 13.46 8.37 -18.63
C GLN A 14 12.10 8.17 -19.33
N VAL A 15 10.98 8.43 -18.63
CA VAL A 15 9.63 8.30 -19.16
C VAL A 15 9.39 9.27 -20.32
N ASP A 16 9.90 10.51 -20.22
CA ASP A 16 9.63 11.55 -21.20
C ASP A 16 10.52 11.40 -22.46
N GLU A 17 11.81 11.13 -22.27
CA GLU A 17 12.80 11.28 -23.34
C GLU A 17 13.33 9.94 -23.89
N ARG A 18 13.33 8.86 -23.10
CA ARG A 18 14.08 7.65 -23.46
C ARG A 18 13.24 6.41 -23.70
N LEU A 19 12.08 6.31 -23.07
CA LEU A 19 11.31 5.07 -23.07
C LEU A 19 10.07 5.16 -23.94
N GLN A 20 9.76 4.04 -24.59
CA GLN A 20 8.54 3.84 -25.37
C GLN A 20 7.89 2.49 -25.04
N GLY A 21 6.65 2.30 -25.44
CA GLY A 21 5.95 1.04 -25.32
C GLY A 21 5.83 0.53 -23.88
N VAL A 22 6.03 -0.77 -23.70
CA VAL A 22 5.87 -1.46 -22.41
C VAL A 22 6.89 -0.96 -21.38
N GLY A 23 8.12 -0.67 -21.77
CA GLY A 23 9.14 -0.13 -20.88
C GLY A 23 8.74 1.21 -20.27
N LYS A 24 8.19 2.11 -21.10
CA LYS A 24 7.61 3.37 -20.61
C LYS A 24 6.51 3.13 -19.58
N SER A 25 5.62 2.18 -19.85
CA SER A 25 4.49 1.86 -18.98
C SER A 25 4.95 1.29 -17.62
N GLN A 26 6.02 0.49 -17.61
CA GLN A 26 6.61 -0.06 -16.38
C GLN A 26 7.25 1.05 -15.54
N VAL A 27 8.17 1.82 -16.14
CA VAL A 27 8.90 2.87 -15.41
C VAL A 27 7.94 3.98 -14.92
N ALA A 28 6.88 4.26 -15.67
CA ALA A 28 5.86 5.20 -15.22
C ALA A 28 5.04 4.68 -14.02
N ALA A 29 4.86 3.37 -13.90
CA ALA A 29 4.25 2.79 -12.70
C ALA A 29 5.18 2.96 -11.48
N ASP A 30 6.47 2.71 -11.65
CA ASP A 30 7.47 2.92 -10.60
C ASP A 30 7.56 4.41 -10.20
N LEU A 31 7.54 5.31 -11.17
CA LEU A 31 7.48 6.76 -10.95
C LEU A 31 6.22 7.18 -10.18
N ALA A 32 5.07 6.61 -10.54
CA ALA A 32 3.81 6.89 -9.83
C ALA A 32 3.88 6.43 -8.37
N ALA A 33 4.51 5.28 -8.08
CA ALA A 33 4.73 4.83 -6.71
C ALA A 33 5.60 5.81 -5.92
N ILE A 34 6.68 6.35 -6.52
CA ILE A 34 7.52 7.38 -5.90
C ILE A 34 6.71 8.64 -5.63
N TYR A 35 5.91 9.10 -6.58
CA TYR A 35 5.06 10.28 -6.37
C TYR A 35 4.04 10.06 -5.24
N LEU A 36 3.47 8.86 -5.09
CA LEU A 36 2.59 8.54 -3.98
C LEU A 36 3.32 8.55 -2.63
N MET A 37 4.55 8.01 -2.57
CA MET A 37 5.40 8.09 -1.37
C MET A 37 5.77 9.53 -1.01
N ASP A 38 5.87 10.41 -2.00
CA ASP A 38 6.16 11.84 -1.86
C ASP A 38 4.88 12.70 -1.73
N HIS A 39 3.73 12.07 -1.47
CA HIS A 39 2.43 12.75 -1.34
C HIS A 39 2.05 13.66 -2.52
N LYS A 40 2.42 13.26 -3.75
CA LYS A 40 2.11 13.97 -5.00
C LYS A 40 1.15 13.15 -5.89
N PRO A 41 -0.09 12.85 -5.46
CA PRO A 41 -1.00 11.95 -6.17
C PRO A 41 -1.39 12.45 -7.56
N ASP A 42 -1.49 13.76 -7.76
CA ASP A 42 -1.77 14.33 -9.09
C ASP A 42 -0.69 13.95 -10.10
N ARG A 43 0.59 14.04 -9.70
CA ARG A 43 1.71 13.65 -10.57
C ARG A 43 1.71 12.16 -10.86
N ALA A 44 1.35 11.33 -9.88
CA ALA A 44 1.19 9.89 -10.09
C ALA A 44 0.14 9.59 -11.17
N LEU A 45 -1.03 10.24 -11.11
CA LEU A 45 -2.08 10.09 -12.13
C LEU A 45 -1.60 10.52 -13.51
N VAL A 46 -0.89 11.64 -13.61
CA VAL A 46 -0.35 12.14 -14.89
C VAL A 46 0.65 11.13 -15.48
N ALA A 47 1.59 10.61 -14.69
CA ALA A 47 2.56 9.61 -15.13
C ALA A 47 1.88 8.32 -15.63
N LEU A 48 0.88 7.84 -14.90
CA LEU A 48 0.09 6.67 -15.28
C LEU A 48 -0.70 6.93 -16.57
N ALA A 49 -1.40 8.05 -16.68
CA ALA A 49 -2.20 8.38 -17.86
C ALA A 49 -1.35 8.53 -19.13
N GLY A 50 -0.21 9.23 -19.04
CA GLY A 50 0.67 9.51 -20.18
C GLY A 50 1.48 8.31 -20.68
N SER A 51 1.40 7.17 -20.00
CA SER A 51 2.15 5.95 -20.33
C SER A 51 1.26 4.71 -20.56
N ARG A 52 -0.02 4.91 -20.85
CA ARG A 52 -0.96 3.80 -21.12
C ARG A 52 -0.55 3.07 -22.39
N GLN A 53 -0.51 1.74 -22.32
CA GLN A 53 -0.21 0.85 -23.45
C GLN A 53 -1.22 -0.31 -23.47
N PRO A 54 -1.70 -0.73 -24.66
CA PRO A 54 -2.69 -1.80 -24.75
C PRO A 54 -2.11 -3.18 -24.42
N ASN A 55 -0.83 -3.41 -24.69
CA ASN A 55 -0.20 -4.74 -24.64
C ASN A 55 0.79 -4.87 -23.48
N ILE A 56 0.35 -4.54 -22.27
CA ILE A 56 1.13 -4.78 -21.04
C ILE A 56 0.67 -6.07 -20.37
N SER A 57 1.54 -6.65 -19.53
CA SER A 57 1.20 -7.86 -18.76
C SER A 57 0.01 -7.59 -17.82
N ALA A 58 -0.76 -8.65 -17.53
CA ALA A 58 -1.88 -8.58 -16.59
C ALA A 58 -1.42 -8.09 -15.20
N THR A 59 -0.22 -8.51 -14.78
CA THR A 59 0.37 -8.07 -13.51
C THR A 59 0.63 -6.56 -13.50
N LEU A 60 1.32 -6.04 -14.53
CA LEU A 60 1.58 -4.61 -14.63
C LEU A 60 0.28 -3.80 -14.73
N GLN A 61 -0.73 -4.32 -15.43
CA GLN A 61 -2.04 -3.68 -15.51
C GLN A 61 -2.74 -3.62 -14.14
N ALA A 62 -2.65 -4.70 -13.35
CA ALA A 62 -3.19 -4.74 -11.99
C ALA A 62 -2.44 -3.74 -11.07
N ASP A 63 -1.10 -3.77 -11.07
CA ASP A 63 -0.29 -2.84 -10.28
C ASP A 63 -0.62 -1.37 -10.62
N ARG A 64 -0.75 -1.04 -11.89
CA ARG A 64 -1.10 0.32 -12.34
C ARG A 64 -2.48 0.74 -11.86
N ARG A 65 -3.48 -0.18 -11.88
CA ARG A 65 -4.81 0.10 -11.33
C ARG A 65 -4.77 0.40 -9.85
N ILE A 66 -4.00 -0.37 -9.07
CA ILE A 66 -3.85 -0.13 -7.63
C ILE A 66 -3.20 1.23 -7.37
N LEU A 67 -2.16 1.59 -8.11
CA LEU A 67 -1.52 2.91 -7.99
C LEU A 67 -2.47 4.06 -8.35
N GLU A 68 -3.26 3.90 -9.43
CA GLU A 68 -4.26 4.88 -9.85
C GLU A 68 -5.36 5.03 -8.77
N ALA A 69 -5.88 3.90 -8.25
CA ALA A 69 -6.85 3.90 -7.17
C ALA A 69 -6.29 4.55 -5.89
N ARG A 70 -5.02 4.28 -5.54
CA ARG A 70 -4.36 4.93 -4.41
C ARG A 70 -4.26 6.44 -4.59
N ALA A 71 -3.85 6.90 -5.76
CA ALA A 71 -3.79 8.33 -6.06
C ALA A 71 -5.17 9.00 -5.92
N LEU A 72 -6.23 8.32 -6.38
CA LEU A 72 -7.60 8.79 -6.21
C LEU A 72 -8.02 8.88 -4.73
N LEU A 73 -7.63 7.90 -3.90
CA LEU A 73 -7.86 7.95 -2.45
C LEU A 73 -7.19 9.17 -1.82
N ASP A 74 -5.94 9.44 -2.17
CA ASP A 74 -5.18 10.56 -1.60
C ASP A 74 -5.74 11.92 -2.04
N LEU A 75 -6.41 11.97 -3.20
CA LEU A 75 -7.19 13.13 -3.66
C LEU A 75 -8.61 13.20 -3.07
N GLY A 76 -8.99 12.28 -2.18
CA GLY A 76 -10.34 12.22 -1.60
C GLY A 76 -11.43 11.75 -2.57
N ARG A 77 -11.06 11.21 -3.75
CA ARG A 77 -12.01 10.71 -4.76
C ARG A 77 -12.36 9.24 -4.48
N LEU A 78 -13.05 9.00 -3.34
CA LEU A 78 -13.24 7.67 -2.77
C LEU A 78 -14.06 6.73 -3.66
N ASP A 79 -15.12 7.23 -4.26
CA ASP A 79 -15.99 6.43 -5.14
C ASP A 79 -15.24 5.98 -6.39
N ALA A 80 -14.51 6.89 -7.04
CA ALA A 80 -13.70 6.57 -8.20
C ALA A 80 -12.60 5.55 -7.89
N ALA A 81 -11.94 5.67 -6.72
CA ALA A 81 -10.96 4.70 -6.27
C ALA A 81 -11.57 3.31 -6.07
N THR A 82 -12.76 3.24 -5.47
CA THR A 82 -13.48 1.97 -5.25
C THR A 82 -13.91 1.33 -6.56
N GLU A 83 -14.48 2.11 -7.49
CA GLU A 83 -14.91 1.65 -8.81
C GLU A 83 -13.75 1.05 -9.61
N MET A 84 -12.57 1.68 -9.54
CA MET A 84 -11.36 1.22 -10.22
C MET A 84 -10.98 -0.22 -9.85
N VAL A 85 -11.24 -0.64 -8.60
CA VAL A 85 -10.86 -1.96 -8.07
C VAL A 85 -12.04 -2.85 -7.71
N GLU A 86 -13.24 -2.50 -8.12
CA GLU A 86 -14.48 -3.20 -7.71
C GLU A 86 -14.44 -4.71 -8.03
N ARG A 87 -13.95 -5.07 -9.22
CA ARG A 87 -13.89 -6.45 -9.69
C ARG A 87 -12.60 -7.18 -9.34
N ASP A 88 -11.63 -6.47 -8.79
CA ASP A 88 -10.35 -7.03 -8.41
C ASP A 88 -10.46 -7.70 -7.04
N ARG A 89 -10.06 -8.99 -6.95
CA ARG A 89 -10.10 -9.80 -5.72
C ARG A 89 -8.74 -9.89 -5.02
N SER A 90 -7.74 -9.19 -5.54
CA SER A 90 -6.42 -9.15 -4.91
C SER A 90 -6.49 -8.50 -3.52
N GLU A 91 -5.53 -8.85 -2.67
CA GLU A 91 -5.41 -8.28 -1.32
C GLU A 91 -5.22 -6.75 -1.39
N ASP A 92 -4.46 -6.27 -2.37
CA ASP A 92 -4.23 -4.83 -2.55
C ASP A 92 -5.52 -4.08 -2.91
N ALA A 93 -6.36 -4.67 -3.76
CA ALA A 93 -7.68 -4.11 -4.09
C ALA A 93 -8.61 -4.09 -2.87
N GLN A 94 -8.58 -5.14 -2.04
CA GLN A 94 -9.35 -5.18 -0.79
C GLN A 94 -8.90 -4.07 0.17
N ARG A 95 -7.58 -3.82 0.27
CA ARG A 95 -7.04 -2.73 1.08
C ARG A 95 -7.48 -1.36 0.57
N VAL A 96 -7.50 -1.14 -0.75
CA VAL A 96 -8.06 0.09 -1.34
C VAL A 96 -9.50 0.29 -0.92
N ARG A 97 -10.35 -0.75 -1.05
CA ARG A 97 -11.76 -0.67 -0.65
C ARG A 97 -11.93 -0.42 0.85
N ALA A 98 -11.13 -1.10 1.69
CA ALA A 98 -11.13 -0.88 3.13
C ALA A 98 -10.78 0.56 3.49
N GLU A 99 -9.75 1.12 2.85
CA GLU A 99 -9.32 2.50 3.08
C GLU A 99 -10.36 3.51 2.58
N ALA A 100 -10.96 3.27 1.41
CA ALA A 100 -12.04 4.12 0.88
C ALA A 100 -13.23 4.16 1.84
N ALA A 101 -13.70 2.99 2.29
CA ALA A 101 -14.80 2.87 3.25
C ALA A 101 -14.46 3.55 4.59
N TRP A 102 -13.22 3.38 5.08
CA TRP A 102 -12.74 4.03 6.29
C TRP A 102 -12.78 5.57 6.18
N ARG A 103 -12.24 6.12 5.10
CA ARG A 103 -12.24 7.57 4.85
C ARG A 103 -13.65 8.13 4.62
N ALA A 104 -14.53 7.34 4.00
CA ALA A 104 -15.94 7.67 3.84
C ALA A 104 -16.74 7.56 5.15
N ARG A 105 -16.16 7.01 6.24
CA ARG A 105 -16.83 6.66 7.49
C ARG A 105 -17.97 5.65 7.31
N ASP A 106 -17.92 4.86 6.25
CA ASP A 106 -18.79 3.70 6.07
C ASP A 106 -18.20 2.53 6.89
N TRP A 107 -18.48 2.57 8.21
CA TRP A 107 -17.89 1.66 9.18
C TRP A 107 -18.28 0.21 8.92
N GLN A 108 -19.50 -0.02 8.46
CA GLN A 108 -19.97 -1.36 8.16
C GLN A 108 -19.18 -1.97 6.99
N ARG A 109 -19.02 -1.22 5.91
CA ARG A 109 -18.23 -1.65 4.77
C ARG A 109 -16.75 -1.76 5.11
N ALA A 110 -16.19 -0.81 5.86
CA ALA A 110 -14.81 -0.88 6.33
C ALA A 110 -14.55 -2.15 7.15
N ALA A 111 -15.44 -2.51 8.06
CA ALA A 111 -15.33 -3.74 8.86
C ALA A 111 -15.34 -5.00 7.98
N VAL A 112 -16.22 -5.07 6.99
CA VAL A 112 -16.31 -6.20 6.05
C VAL A 112 -15.01 -6.35 5.24
N GLU A 113 -14.51 -5.27 4.65
CA GLU A 113 -13.28 -5.32 3.83
C GLU A 113 -12.04 -5.64 4.69
N LEU A 114 -11.91 -5.05 5.89
CA LEU A 114 -10.80 -5.34 6.81
C LEU A 114 -10.81 -6.80 7.27
N ARG A 115 -11.98 -7.36 7.59
CA ARG A 115 -12.10 -8.77 7.94
C ARG A 115 -11.77 -9.68 6.77
N THR A 116 -12.08 -9.28 5.55
CA THR A 116 -11.73 -10.03 4.34
C THR A 116 -10.20 -10.05 4.15
N VAL A 117 -9.51 -8.94 4.38
CA VAL A 117 -8.03 -8.89 4.38
C VAL A 117 -7.46 -9.84 5.44
N LEU A 118 -8.01 -9.84 6.65
CA LEU A 118 -7.57 -10.73 7.72
C LEU A 118 -7.82 -12.22 7.40
N ALA A 119 -8.94 -12.54 6.75
CA ALA A 119 -9.29 -13.91 6.38
C ALA A 119 -8.38 -14.50 5.29
N ALA A 120 -7.85 -13.67 4.40
CA ALA A 120 -6.91 -14.08 3.35
C ALA A 120 -5.50 -14.41 3.89
N ARG A 121 -5.22 -14.04 5.13
CA ARG A 121 -3.93 -14.24 5.79
C ARG A 121 -3.67 -15.73 6.12
N ASN A 122 -2.39 -16.13 6.04
CA ASN A 122 -1.98 -17.44 6.57
C ASN A 122 -2.01 -17.44 8.11
N ARG A 123 -2.97 -18.14 8.69
CA ARG A 123 -3.17 -18.24 10.16
C ARG A 123 -2.06 -19.02 10.88
N SER A 124 -1.21 -19.75 10.16
CA SER A 124 -0.07 -20.46 10.77
C SER A 124 1.09 -19.54 11.17
N GLN A 125 1.04 -18.28 10.74
CA GLN A 125 2.04 -17.28 11.09
C GLN A 125 1.47 -16.31 12.12
N PRO A 126 2.25 -15.91 13.15
CA PRO A 126 1.83 -14.89 14.09
C PRO A 126 1.52 -13.57 13.37
N LEU A 127 0.70 -12.71 13.99
CA LEU A 127 0.44 -11.39 13.47
C LEU A 127 1.72 -10.55 13.48
N ASP A 128 2.11 -10.05 12.33
CA ASP A 128 3.08 -8.97 12.25
C ASP A 128 2.45 -7.64 12.69
N GLU A 129 3.25 -6.61 12.84
CA GLU A 129 2.79 -5.27 13.24
C GLU A 129 1.63 -4.78 12.36
N HIS A 130 1.76 -4.94 11.05
CA HIS A 130 0.71 -4.53 10.11
C HIS A 130 -0.59 -5.32 10.29
N GLY A 131 -0.50 -6.63 10.49
CA GLY A 131 -1.66 -7.47 10.78
C GLY A 131 -2.38 -7.05 12.06
N ARG A 132 -1.63 -6.73 13.14
CA ARG A 132 -2.19 -6.20 14.39
C ARG A 132 -2.94 -4.89 14.19
N GLN A 133 -2.38 -3.98 13.38
CA GLN A 133 -3.04 -2.72 13.03
C GLN A 133 -4.36 -2.95 12.27
N ILE A 134 -4.39 -3.93 11.35
CA ILE A 134 -5.63 -4.28 10.64
C ILE A 134 -6.68 -4.85 11.62
N VAL A 135 -6.27 -5.72 12.56
CA VAL A 135 -7.17 -6.25 13.60
C VAL A 135 -7.76 -5.11 14.42
N LEU A 136 -6.93 -4.17 14.87
CA LEU A 136 -7.38 -3.02 15.65
C LEU A 136 -8.35 -2.14 14.85
N ARG A 137 -8.03 -1.84 13.60
CA ARG A 137 -8.93 -1.07 12.71
C ARG A 137 -10.26 -1.80 12.48
N ALA A 138 -10.23 -3.12 12.29
CA ALA A 138 -11.45 -3.92 12.13
C ALA A 138 -12.33 -3.85 13.39
N GLY A 139 -11.73 -3.95 14.57
CA GLY A 139 -12.43 -3.78 15.84
C GLY A 139 -13.08 -2.41 15.98
N VAL A 140 -12.32 -1.33 15.69
CA VAL A 140 -12.86 0.03 15.71
C VAL A 140 -14.02 0.21 14.72
N ALA A 141 -13.87 -0.32 13.50
CA ALA A 141 -14.94 -0.22 12.50
C ALA A 141 -16.20 -0.97 12.94
N LEU A 142 -16.07 -2.19 13.52
CA LEU A 142 -17.18 -2.95 14.06
C LEU A 142 -17.89 -2.21 15.20
N THR A 143 -17.11 -1.63 16.13
CA THR A 143 -17.67 -0.85 17.24
C THR A 143 -18.43 0.39 16.74
N LEU A 144 -17.86 1.12 15.79
CA LEU A 144 -18.50 2.31 15.21
C LEU A 144 -19.71 1.95 14.32
N ALA A 145 -19.75 0.74 13.77
CA ALA A 145 -20.90 0.19 13.05
C ALA A 145 -22.00 -0.35 13.99
N GLY A 146 -21.73 -0.45 15.29
CA GLY A 146 -22.67 -1.05 16.27
C GLY A 146 -22.77 -2.58 16.18
N ASP A 147 -21.78 -3.25 15.58
CA ASP A 147 -21.75 -4.72 15.47
C ASP A 147 -21.00 -5.36 16.65
N ASP A 148 -21.67 -5.40 17.79
CA ASP A 148 -21.12 -6.02 19.01
C ASP A 148 -20.84 -7.52 18.86
N ALA A 149 -21.61 -8.22 18.03
CA ALA A 149 -21.39 -9.64 17.77
C ALA A 149 -20.09 -9.84 16.96
N GLY A 150 -19.85 -8.96 15.98
CA GLY A 150 -18.62 -8.90 15.22
C GLY A 150 -17.40 -8.60 16.09
N VAL A 151 -17.50 -7.63 17.01
CA VAL A 151 -16.45 -7.30 17.98
C VAL A 151 -16.10 -8.50 18.85
N ARG A 152 -17.10 -9.17 19.45
CA ARG A 152 -16.86 -10.37 20.27
C ARG A 152 -16.22 -11.52 19.49
N THR A 153 -16.58 -11.66 18.22
CA THR A 153 -16.00 -12.69 17.36
C THR A 153 -14.54 -12.37 17.04
N LEU A 154 -14.26 -11.12 16.67
CA LEU A 154 -12.90 -10.66 16.39
C LEU A 154 -12.00 -10.81 17.62
N TYR A 155 -12.50 -10.46 18.81
CA TYR A 155 -11.76 -10.62 20.05
C TYR A 155 -11.39 -12.09 20.31
N ARG A 156 -12.33 -13.01 20.20
CA ARG A 156 -12.07 -14.46 20.40
C ARG A 156 -11.04 -15.01 19.41
N GLU A 157 -11.04 -14.48 18.19
CA GLU A 157 -10.11 -14.93 17.15
C GLU A 157 -8.68 -14.43 17.37
N TYR A 158 -8.52 -13.20 17.89
CA TYR A 158 -7.23 -12.51 17.89
C TYR A 158 -6.71 -12.13 19.28
N ALA A 159 -7.43 -12.38 20.37
CA ALA A 159 -6.97 -12.02 21.72
C ALA A 159 -5.60 -12.62 22.06
N GLY A 160 -5.34 -13.86 21.67
CA GLY A 160 -4.03 -14.51 21.86
C GLY A 160 -2.90 -13.85 21.07
N ASP A 161 -3.16 -13.50 19.81
CA ASP A 161 -2.17 -12.87 18.92
C ASP A 161 -1.89 -11.41 19.30
N MET A 162 -2.88 -10.73 19.90
CA MET A 162 -2.76 -9.34 20.37
C MET A 162 -2.17 -9.23 21.77
N ALA A 163 -2.20 -10.30 22.58
CA ALA A 163 -1.66 -10.29 23.93
C ALA A 163 -0.16 -9.96 23.94
N ASN A 164 0.27 -9.15 24.91
CA ASN A 164 1.67 -8.70 25.07
C ASN A 164 2.25 -7.93 23.86
N THR A 165 1.38 -7.28 23.09
CA THR A 165 1.78 -6.39 21.98
C THR A 165 1.55 -4.93 22.35
N PRO A 166 2.18 -3.98 21.67
CA PRO A 166 1.93 -2.54 21.90
C PRO A 166 0.45 -2.13 21.70
N GLU A 167 -0.28 -2.91 20.91
CA GLU A 167 -1.69 -2.65 20.58
C GLU A 167 -2.67 -3.33 21.55
N ALA A 168 -2.21 -4.13 22.51
CA ALA A 168 -3.06 -4.93 23.41
C ALA A 168 -4.08 -4.08 24.16
N ASP A 169 -3.64 -3.02 24.83
CA ASP A 169 -4.52 -2.15 25.61
C ASP A 169 -5.60 -1.48 24.74
N ALA A 170 -5.21 -1.01 23.55
CA ALA A 170 -6.15 -0.42 22.61
C ALA A 170 -7.16 -1.46 22.09
N PHE A 171 -6.72 -2.70 21.87
CA PHE A 171 -7.59 -3.78 21.44
C PHE A 171 -8.58 -4.20 22.54
N GLU A 172 -8.16 -4.23 23.80
CA GLU A 172 -9.04 -4.49 24.93
C GLU A 172 -10.10 -3.39 25.10
N ILE A 173 -9.74 -2.11 24.96
CA ILE A 173 -10.69 -1.00 24.98
C ILE A 173 -11.75 -1.16 23.90
N VAL A 174 -11.34 -1.52 22.66
CA VAL A 174 -12.26 -1.77 21.56
C VAL A 174 -13.14 -2.98 21.84
N ALA A 175 -12.57 -4.05 22.42
CA ALA A 175 -13.29 -5.28 22.74
C ALA A 175 -14.24 -5.14 23.94
N ALA A 176 -13.90 -4.30 24.92
CA ALA A 176 -14.78 -3.97 26.03
C ALA A 176 -16.08 -3.27 25.56
N GLY A 177 -16.06 -2.76 24.34
CA GLY A 177 -17.24 -2.28 23.62
C GLY A 177 -17.92 -1.10 24.29
N ILE A 178 -19.22 -1.14 24.32
CA ILE A 178 -20.24 -0.17 24.65
C ILE A 178 -20.07 0.51 26.04
N THR A 179 -19.26 -0.02 26.94
CA THR A 179 -19.02 0.55 28.28
C THR A 179 -17.89 1.57 28.31
N ALA A 180 -17.08 1.65 27.23
CA ALA A 180 -16.01 2.63 27.16
C ALA A 180 -16.56 4.01 26.77
N ASP A 181 -16.11 5.05 27.46
CA ASP A 181 -16.41 6.42 27.11
C ASP A 181 -16.08 6.67 25.63
N GLY A 182 -17.02 7.22 24.87
CA GLY A 182 -16.86 7.51 23.45
C GLY A 182 -15.64 8.39 23.11
N ALA A 183 -14.98 9.00 24.12
CA ALA A 183 -13.71 9.69 23.99
C ALA A 183 -12.55 8.69 23.79
N ALA A 184 -12.49 7.60 24.58
CA ALA A 184 -11.44 6.57 24.48
C ALA A 184 -11.47 5.90 23.11
N ILE A 185 -12.67 5.56 22.61
CA ILE A 185 -12.82 4.99 21.25
C ILE A 185 -12.34 5.97 20.16
N ARG A 186 -12.64 7.26 20.31
CA ARG A 186 -12.19 8.28 19.34
C ARG A 186 -10.67 8.45 19.34
N ASP A 187 -10.02 8.30 20.48
CA ASP A 187 -8.57 8.40 20.59
C ASP A 187 -7.88 7.16 19.96
N VAL A 188 -8.42 5.96 20.20
CA VAL A 188 -7.99 4.73 19.51
C VAL A 188 -8.21 4.86 18.00
N ALA A 189 -9.40 5.30 17.58
CA ALA A 189 -9.71 5.50 16.15
C ALA A 189 -8.75 6.50 15.49
N ARG A 190 -8.38 7.58 16.20
CA ARG A 190 -7.43 8.58 15.70
C ARG A 190 -6.01 8.03 15.59
N ALA A 191 -5.56 7.23 16.57
CA ALA A 191 -4.26 6.56 16.53
C ALA A 191 -4.19 5.57 15.36
N VAL A 192 -5.23 4.77 15.17
CA VAL A 192 -5.36 3.77 14.11
C VAL A 192 -5.50 4.40 12.72
N ALA A 193 -6.15 5.56 12.60
CA ALA A 193 -6.35 6.24 11.32
C ALA A 193 -5.04 6.69 10.64
N ARG A 194 -3.93 6.72 11.39
CA ARG A 194 -2.60 7.07 10.85
C ARG A 194 -1.92 5.90 10.12
N THR A 195 -2.48 4.69 10.19
CA THR A 195 -1.89 3.51 9.58
C THR A 195 -2.26 3.39 8.11
N ASP A 196 -1.25 3.35 7.25
CA ASP A 196 -1.44 3.16 5.82
C ASP A 196 -1.63 1.69 5.46
N LEU A 197 -2.84 1.31 5.06
CA LEU A 197 -3.14 -0.06 4.64
C LEU A 197 -2.42 -0.48 3.34
N LEU A 198 -1.97 0.48 2.54
CA LEU A 198 -1.27 0.23 1.29
C LEU A 198 0.26 0.27 1.42
N GLY A 199 0.79 0.53 2.62
CA GLY A 199 2.25 0.57 2.86
C GLY A 199 2.96 -0.66 2.31
N ARG A 200 2.41 -1.86 2.52
CA ARG A 200 2.98 -3.11 1.97
C ARG A 200 3.04 -3.17 0.44
N PHE A 201 2.08 -2.56 -0.25
CA PHE A 201 2.14 -2.48 -1.71
C PHE A 201 3.29 -1.58 -2.14
N LEU A 202 3.44 -0.42 -1.52
CA LEU A 202 4.55 0.50 -1.80
C LEU A 202 5.91 -0.10 -1.44
N ASP A 203 6.01 -0.85 -0.33
CA ASP A 203 7.23 -1.58 0.04
C ASP A 203 7.59 -2.66 -0.98
N ARG A 204 6.60 -3.39 -1.52
CA ARG A 204 6.81 -4.37 -2.59
C ARG A 204 7.28 -3.71 -3.89
N VAL A 205 6.72 -2.55 -4.24
CA VAL A 205 7.18 -1.76 -5.38
C VAL A 205 8.62 -1.30 -5.17
N ARG A 206 8.93 -0.78 -3.98
CA ARG A 206 10.29 -0.36 -3.60
C ARG A 206 11.29 -1.52 -3.70
N SER A 207 10.97 -2.71 -3.14
CA SER A 207 11.83 -3.90 -3.22
C SER A 207 12.09 -4.30 -4.66
N ARG A 208 11.05 -4.33 -5.51
CA ARG A 208 11.18 -4.64 -6.94
C ARG A 208 12.10 -3.65 -7.67
N MET A 209 11.97 -2.35 -7.37
CA MET A 209 12.83 -1.32 -7.96
C MET A 209 14.30 -1.51 -7.53
N THR A 210 14.54 -1.88 -6.27
CA THR A 210 15.88 -2.15 -5.75
C THR A 210 16.49 -3.38 -6.41
N ASP A 211 15.73 -4.46 -6.57
CA ASP A 211 16.18 -5.70 -7.21
C ASP A 211 16.49 -5.45 -8.70
N GLN A 212 15.67 -4.67 -9.38
CA GLN A 212 15.86 -4.31 -10.78
C GLN A 212 17.10 -3.42 -10.97
N ALA A 213 17.35 -2.47 -10.07
CA ALA A 213 18.56 -1.67 -10.06
C ALA A 213 19.82 -2.51 -9.85
N ALA A 214 19.77 -3.49 -8.91
CA ALA A 214 20.86 -4.43 -8.66
C ALA A 214 21.16 -5.32 -9.89
N GLN A 215 20.10 -5.82 -10.56
CA GLN A 215 20.25 -6.62 -11.80
C GLN A 215 20.84 -5.79 -12.93
N THR A 216 20.43 -4.53 -13.07
CA THR A 216 20.96 -3.62 -14.09
C THR A 216 22.44 -3.28 -13.82
N ALA A 217 22.80 -3.09 -12.55
CA ALA A 217 24.19 -2.86 -12.15
C ALA A 217 25.08 -4.10 -12.39
N ALA A 218 24.55 -5.31 -12.15
CA ALA A 218 25.27 -6.56 -12.39
C ALA A 218 25.41 -6.90 -13.90
N ALA A 219 24.51 -6.40 -14.74
CA ALA A 219 24.52 -6.58 -16.19
C ALA A 219 25.36 -5.51 -16.93
N ALA A 220 25.87 -4.50 -16.22
CA ALA A 220 26.75 -3.51 -16.82
C ALA A 220 28.07 -4.17 -17.28
N PRO A 221 28.46 -4.05 -18.56
CA PRO A 221 29.70 -4.66 -19.04
C PRO A 221 30.88 -4.03 -18.30
N SER A 222 31.72 -4.90 -17.71
CA SER A 222 32.99 -4.49 -17.14
C SER A 222 33.82 -3.75 -18.21
N VAL A 223 34.01 -2.47 -18.05
CA VAL A 223 34.91 -1.68 -18.89
C VAL A 223 36.31 -2.25 -18.66
N PRO A 224 37.00 -2.80 -19.71
CA PRO A 224 38.35 -3.24 -19.52
C PRO A 224 39.22 -2.05 -19.10
N GLY A 225 39.90 -2.20 -17.97
CA GLY A 225 40.83 -1.20 -17.46
C GLY A 225 41.88 -0.82 -18.52
N PRO A 226 42.42 0.41 -18.48
CA PRO A 226 43.42 0.82 -19.43
C PRO A 226 44.66 -0.08 -19.33
N THR A 227 44.97 -0.71 -20.46
CA THR A 227 46.21 -1.49 -20.63
C THR A 227 47.40 -0.56 -20.37
N ALA A 228 48.24 -0.90 -19.42
CA ALA A 228 49.48 -0.19 -19.18
C ALA A 228 50.36 -0.20 -20.43
N PRO A 229 51.01 0.91 -20.80
CA PRO A 229 51.90 0.93 -21.95
C PRO A 229 53.14 0.05 -21.67
N ALA A 230 53.45 -0.82 -22.63
CA ALA A 230 54.66 -1.62 -22.61
C ALA A 230 55.88 -0.72 -22.66
N ALA A 231 56.86 -0.97 -21.77
CA ALA A 231 58.15 -0.31 -21.78
C ALA A 231 58.92 -0.69 -23.07
N PRO A 232 59.59 0.27 -23.73
CA PRO A 232 60.41 -0.03 -24.88
C PRO A 232 61.74 -0.73 -24.48
N PRO A 233 62.37 -1.44 -25.46
CA PRO A 233 63.55 -2.28 -25.19
C PRO A 233 64.83 -1.54 -24.79
#